data_0169af77f1a642c5de6a44710678329b
#
_entry.id   0169af77f1a642c5de6a44710678329b
#
_cell.length_a   1.000
_cell.length_b   1.000
_cell.length_c   1.000
_cell.angle_alpha   90.00
_cell.angle_beta   90.00
_cell.angle_gamma   90.00
#
_symmetry.space_group_name_H-M   'P 1'
#
loop_
_entity.id
_entity.type
_entity.pdbx_description
1 polymer ?
#
loop_
_entity_poly.entity_id
_entity_poly.type
_entity_poly.pdbx_seq_one_letter_code
_entity_poly.pdbx_strand_id
1 'polypeptide(L)'
;MVDVSVVDIRPPRAEDHGRMAELAGQLGYPSTAADVGKRLAGMEGRRDYAVFVAQLASGELAGWIGVFIYRCVEADWRAEISGLVVDERVRSKGIGPKLLERAEEWARERGCAAIGLRSNVIRDRAHGFYERLGYEHYKTQKSFRKKI
;
A
#
# COMPACT_ATOMS: atom_id res chain seq x y z
N MET A 1 -3.30 -4.51 -25.35
CA MET A 1 -4.18 -4.51 -24.15
C MET A 1 -3.53 -5.32 -23.04
N VAL A 2 -3.49 -4.76 -21.83
CA VAL A 2 -2.92 -5.47 -20.67
C VAL A 2 -3.99 -6.37 -20.07
N ASP A 3 -3.69 -7.68 -19.95
CA ASP A 3 -4.59 -8.63 -19.29
C ASP A 3 -4.43 -8.52 -17.77
N VAL A 4 -5.49 -8.11 -17.10
CA VAL A 4 -5.55 -7.97 -15.63
C VAL A 4 -6.49 -9.00 -14.99
N SER A 5 -6.96 -10.01 -15.76
CA SER A 5 -7.89 -11.03 -15.26
C SER A 5 -7.25 -11.95 -14.23
N VAL A 6 -5.93 -12.19 -14.35
CA VAL A 6 -5.16 -13.00 -13.41
C VAL A 6 -4.09 -12.13 -12.75
N VAL A 7 -4.21 -11.93 -11.45
CA VAL A 7 -3.28 -11.14 -10.65
C VAL A 7 -2.83 -11.97 -9.46
N ASP A 8 -1.54 -12.11 -9.30
CA ASP A 8 -0.95 -12.77 -8.14
C ASP A 8 -0.54 -11.70 -7.11
N ILE A 9 -1.13 -11.76 -5.93
CA ILE A 9 -0.79 -10.89 -4.81
C ILE A 9 0.17 -11.66 -3.91
N ARG A 10 1.39 -11.20 -3.82
CA ARG A 10 2.48 -11.90 -3.13
C ARG A 10 3.45 -10.95 -2.44
N PRO A 11 4.28 -11.45 -1.50
CA PRO A 11 5.40 -10.65 -0.97
C PRO A 11 6.39 -10.26 -2.08
N PRO A 12 7.11 -9.13 -1.92
CA PRO A 12 8.11 -8.72 -2.88
C PRO A 12 9.34 -9.63 -2.89
N ARG A 13 10.02 -9.68 -4.03
CA ARG A 13 11.29 -10.37 -4.25
C ARG A 13 12.35 -9.36 -4.63
N ALA A 14 13.62 -9.76 -4.59
CA ALA A 14 14.74 -8.87 -4.94
C ALA A 14 14.61 -8.27 -6.35
N GLU A 15 14.17 -9.06 -7.31
CA GLU A 15 13.95 -8.62 -8.69
C GLU A 15 12.82 -7.59 -8.86
N ASP A 16 11.98 -7.40 -7.86
CA ASP A 16 10.86 -6.45 -7.90
C ASP A 16 11.27 -5.02 -7.55
N HIS A 17 12.41 -4.83 -6.90
CA HIS A 17 12.79 -3.54 -6.31
C HIS A 17 12.82 -2.39 -7.32
N GLY A 18 13.34 -2.65 -8.52
CA GLY A 18 13.39 -1.62 -9.58
C GLY A 18 12.01 -1.15 -10.00
N ARG A 19 11.10 -2.08 -10.23
CA ARG A 19 9.73 -1.77 -10.63
C ARG A 19 8.94 -1.13 -9.50
N MET A 20 9.14 -1.58 -8.27
CA MET A 20 8.52 -0.95 -7.10
C MET A 20 8.96 0.51 -6.94
N ALA A 21 10.24 0.80 -7.23
CA ALA A 21 10.75 2.18 -7.21
C ALA A 21 10.09 3.06 -8.27
N GLU A 22 9.89 2.55 -9.49
CA GLU A 22 9.18 3.26 -10.56
C GLU A 22 7.74 3.59 -10.13
N LEU A 23 7.05 2.62 -9.54
CA LEU A 23 5.68 2.80 -9.05
C LEU A 23 5.63 3.81 -7.89
N ALA A 24 6.63 3.81 -7.00
CA ALA A 24 6.74 4.81 -5.93
C ALA A 24 6.83 6.23 -6.51
N GLY A 25 7.51 6.39 -7.65
CA GLY A 25 7.56 7.64 -8.39
C GLY A 25 6.18 8.12 -8.85
N GLN A 26 5.35 7.21 -9.34
CA GLN A 26 3.96 7.52 -9.71
C GLN A 26 3.13 7.98 -8.50
N LEU A 27 3.44 7.44 -7.31
CA LEU A 27 2.79 7.85 -6.07
C LEU A 27 3.26 9.22 -5.56
N GLY A 28 4.35 9.73 -6.10
CA GLY A 28 4.94 11.02 -5.72
C GLY A 28 6.15 10.91 -4.79
N TYR A 29 6.73 9.72 -4.66
CA TYR A 29 7.90 9.45 -3.81
C TYR A 29 9.04 8.88 -4.65
N PRO A 30 9.79 9.73 -5.39
CA PRO A 30 10.90 9.26 -6.21
C PRO A 30 11.88 8.41 -5.39
N SER A 31 12.19 7.22 -5.88
CA SER A 31 13.02 6.26 -5.19
C SER A 31 13.86 5.48 -6.19
N THR A 32 14.99 4.94 -5.74
CA THR A 32 15.80 4.00 -6.51
C THR A 32 15.50 2.56 -6.07
N ALA A 33 15.91 1.58 -6.87
CA ALA A 33 15.83 0.17 -6.48
C ALA A 33 16.60 -0.08 -5.18
N ALA A 34 17.75 0.57 -5.00
CA ALA A 34 18.55 0.45 -3.77
C ALA A 34 17.80 1.00 -2.55
N ASP A 35 17.09 2.12 -2.69
CA ASP A 35 16.26 2.68 -1.62
C ASP A 35 15.19 1.70 -1.19
N VAL A 36 14.48 1.12 -2.15
CA VAL A 36 13.41 0.14 -1.89
C VAL A 36 13.99 -1.10 -1.19
N GLY A 37 15.09 -1.64 -1.70
CA GLY A 37 15.75 -2.80 -1.11
C GLY A 37 16.17 -2.55 0.34
N LYS A 38 16.76 -1.39 0.63
CA LYS A 38 17.17 -1.00 1.98
C LYS A 38 15.96 -0.91 2.93
N ARG A 39 14.88 -0.28 2.47
CA ARG A 39 13.66 -0.12 3.28
C ARG A 39 13.01 -1.46 3.58
N LEU A 40 12.90 -2.33 2.58
CA LEU A 40 12.34 -3.67 2.76
C LEU A 40 13.20 -4.53 3.70
N ALA A 41 14.52 -4.43 3.60
CA ALA A 41 15.43 -5.13 4.52
C ALA A 41 15.21 -4.70 5.98
N GLY A 42 14.92 -3.41 6.21
CA GLY A 42 14.58 -2.89 7.53
C GLY A 42 13.25 -3.39 8.09
N MET A 43 12.38 -3.91 7.23
CA MET A 43 11.07 -4.49 7.63
C MET A 43 11.12 -6.01 7.76
N GLU A 44 12.17 -6.65 7.23
CA GLU A 44 12.29 -8.10 7.21
C GLU A 44 12.28 -8.69 8.63
N GLY A 45 11.51 -9.77 8.81
CA GLY A 45 11.35 -10.44 10.10
C GLY A 45 10.42 -9.73 11.08
N ARG A 46 9.91 -8.55 10.76
CA ARG A 46 8.97 -7.83 11.62
C ARG A 46 7.55 -8.30 11.36
N ARG A 47 6.87 -8.68 12.44
CA ARG A 47 5.46 -9.13 12.38
C ARG A 47 4.45 -8.00 12.28
N ASP A 48 4.88 -6.77 12.54
CA ASP A 48 4.03 -5.58 12.53
C ASP A 48 4.05 -4.82 11.20
N TYR A 49 4.73 -5.36 10.19
CA TYR A 49 4.78 -4.81 8.83
C TYR A 49 4.56 -5.89 7.79
N ALA A 50 3.92 -5.51 6.69
CA ALA A 50 3.86 -6.33 5.48
C ALA A 50 3.83 -5.44 4.23
N VAL A 51 4.37 -5.98 3.16
CA VAL A 51 4.30 -5.38 1.83
C VAL A 51 3.87 -6.47 0.86
N PHE A 52 2.96 -6.13 -0.05
CA PHE A 52 2.49 -7.05 -1.09
C PHE A 52 2.60 -6.35 -2.44
N VAL A 53 2.96 -7.12 -3.45
CA VAL A 53 2.99 -6.68 -4.85
C VAL A 53 1.88 -7.39 -5.63
N ALA A 54 1.40 -6.74 -6.67
CA ALA A 54 0.44 -7.32 -7.60
C ALA A 54 1.16 -7.64 -8.91
N GLN A 55 1.32 -8.91 -9.21
CA GLN A 55 1.97 -9.38 -10.44
C GLN A 55 0.93 -9.84 -11.45
N LEU A 56 0.99 -9.30 -12.67
CA LEU A 56 0.15 -9.71 -13.78
C LEU A 56 0.62 -11.05 -14.36
N ALA A 57 -0.23 -11.70 -15.16
CA ALA A 57 0.12 -12.95 -15.85
C ALA A 57 1.36 -12.80 -16.74
N SER A 58 1.62 -11.60 -17.26
CA SER A 58 2.82 -11.29 -18.04
C SER A 58 4.13 -11.32 -17.23
N GLY A 59 4.03 -11.33 -15.89
CA GLY A 59 5.15 -11.19 -14.99
C GLY A 59 5.44 -9.75 -14.55
N GLU A 60 4.83 -8.76 -15.20
CA GLU A 60 5.00 -7.35 -14.83
C GLU A 60 4.27 -7.02 -13.53
N LEU A 61 4.89 -6.20 -12.68
CA LEU A 61 4.21 -5.69 -11.48
C LEU A 61 3.33 -4.51 -11.85
N ALA A 62 2.07 -4.57 -11.39
CA ALA A 62 1.06 -3.54 -11.64
C ALA A 62 0.85 -2.62 -10.43
N GLY A 63 1.37 -3.00 -9.26
CA GLY A 63 1.19 -2.18 -8.06
C GLY A 63 1.80 -2.83 -6.83
N TRP A 64 1.76 -2.09 -5.71
CA TRP A 64 2.15 -2.60 -4.41
C TRP A 64 1.39 -1.88 -3.30
N ILE A 65 1.35 -2.50 -2.12
CA ILE A 65 0.75 -1.95 -0.91
C ILE A 65 1.66 -2.25 0.28
N GLY A 66 1.78 -1.27 1.17
CA GLY A 66 2.41 -1.45 2.48
C GLY A 66 1.37 -1.31 3.58
N VAL A 67 1.47 -2.10 4.62
CA VAL A 67 0.56 -2.09 5.77
C VAL A 67 1.36 -2.36 7.05
N PHE A 68 0.96 -1.71 8.14
CA PHE A 68 1.59 -1.92 9.43
C PHE A 68 0.58 -1.83 10.57
N ILE A 69 0.95 -2.37 11.73
CA ILE A 69 0.14 -2.26 12.94
C ILE A 69 0.50 -0.95 13.64
N TYR A 70 -0.48 -0.09 13.79
CA TYR A 70 -0.35 1.15 14.54
C TYR A 70 -0.71 0.90 15.99
N ARG A 71 0.27 1.13 16.88
CA ARG A 71 0.10 1.02 18.32
C ARG A 71 0.20 2.40 18.95
N CYS A 72 -0.76 2.74 19.78
CA CYS A 72 -0.78 4.00 20.52
C CYS A 72 -1.38 3.78 21.91
N VAL A 73 -1.16 4.74 22.80
CA VAL A 73 -1.64 4.65 24.17
C VAL A 73 -3.15 4.91 24.27
N GLU A 74 -3.64 5.78 23.41
CA GLU A 74 -4.99 6.35 23.48
C GLU A 74 -6.08 5.53 22.76
N ALA A 75 -5.71 4.46 22.05
CA ALA A 75 -6.69 3.66 21.30
C ALA A 75 -6.22 2.24 21.09
N ASP A 76 -7.16 1.35 20.74
CA ASP A 76 -6.87 -0.02 20.38
C ASP A 76 -6.00 -0.09 19.11
N TRP A 77 -5.26 -1.18 18.98
CA TRP A 77 -4.39 -1.41 17.83
C TRP A 77 -5.22 -1.51 16.55
N ARG A 78 -4.74 -0.86 15.52
CA ARG A 78 -5.32 -0.92 14.19
C ARG A 78 -4.22 -1.11 13.15
N ALA A 79 -4.59 -1.61 11.99
CA ALA A 79 -3.69 -1.61 10.85
C ALA A 79 -3.77 -0.24 10.14
N GLU A 80 -2.69 0.14 9.50
CA GLU A 80 -2.63 1.35 8.70
C GLU A 80 -1.92 1.07 7.38
N ILE A 81 -2.52 1.53 6.28
CA ILE A 81 -1.89 1.46 4.97
C ILE A 81 -0.84 2.58 4.90
N SER A 82 0.41 2.20 4.71
CA SER A 82 1.51 3.16 4.57
C SER A 82 1.63 3.73 3.16
N GLY A 83 1.21 2.96 2.15
CA GLY A 83 1.20 3.38 0.77
C GLY A 83 0.48 2.37 -0.11
N LEU A 84 -0.17 2.85 -1.13
CA LEU A 84 -0.84 2.05 -2.15
C LEU A 84 -0.63 2.72 -3.49
N VAL A 85 -0.08 2.01 -4.44
CA VAL A 85 0.07 2.49 -5.81
C VAL A 85 -0.30 1.39 -6.80
N VAL A 86 -1.01 1.79 -7.84
CA VAL A 86 -1.33 0.97 -9.01
C VAL A 86 -0.84 1.73 -10.23
N ASP A 87 -0.17 1.02 -11.14
CA ASP A 87 0.32 1.60 -12.40
C ASP A 87 -0.83 2.33 -13.10
N GLU A 88 -0.59 3.59 -13.49
CA GLU A 88 -1.58 4.44 -14.13
C GLU A 88 -2.16 3.83 -15.41
N ARG A 89 -1.41 2.98 -16.11
CA ARG A 89 -1.87 2.28 -17.33
C ARG A 89 -2.96 1.24 -17.07
N VAL A 90 -3.07 0.75 -15.84
CA VAL A 90 -4.00 -0.32 -15.45
C VAL A 90 -4.89 0.05 -14.26
N ARG A 91 -4.99 1.34 -13.93
CA ARG A 91 -5.93 1.83 -12.91
C ARG A 91 -7.37 1.52 -13.30
N SER A 92 -8.24 1.38 -12.31
CA SER A 92 -9.66 1.07 -12.47
C SER A 92 -9.93 -0.31 -13.09
N LYS A 93 -8.97 -1.23 -12.99
CA LYS A 93 -9.07 -2.63 -13.45
C LYS A 93 -9.18 -3.63 -12.30
N GLY A 94 -9.41 -3.17 -11.07
CA GLY A 94 -9.62 -4.04 -9.92
C GLY A 94 -8.35 -4.45 -9.16
N ILE A 95 -7.17 -3.94 -9.52
CA ILE A 95 -5.90 -4.29 -8.86
C ILE A 95 -5.82 -3.65 -7.48
N GLY A 96 -6.18 -2.38 -7.36
CA GLY A 96 -6.19 -1.67 -6.07
C GLY A 96 -7.07 -2.35 -5.03
N PRO A 97 -8.33 -2.70 -5.35
CA PRO A 97 -9.19 -3.46 -4.45
C PRO A 97 -8.57 -4.79 -3.99
N LYS A 98 -7.90 -5.54 -4.88
CA LYS A 98 -7.24 -6.81 -4.51
C LYS A 98 -6.08 -6.60 -3.55
N LEU A 99 -5.28 -5.56 -3.74
CA LEU A 99 -4.21 -5.21 -2.82
C LEU A 99 -4.76 -4.81 -1.45
N LEU A 100 -5.81 -4.00 -1.41
CA LEU A 100 -6.47 -3.60 -0.16
C LEU A 100 -7.07 -4.81 0.56
N GLU A 101 -7.74 -5.69 -0.16
CA GLU A 101 -8.32 -6.91 0.40
C GLU A 101 -7.23 -7.76 1.08
N ARG A 102 -6.06 -7.91 0.45
CA ARG A 102 -4.95 -8.65 1.04
C ARG A 102 -4.42 -7.99 2.32
N ALA A 103 -4.33 -6.67 2.34
CA ALA A 103 -3.93 -5.93 3.52
C ALA A 103 -4.96 -6.07 4.66
N GLU A 104 -6.24 -6.06 4.32
CA GLU A 104 -7.34 -6.26 5.29
C GLU A 104 -7.30 -7.67 5.89
N GLU A 105 -7.05 -8.70 5.07
CA GLU A 105 -6.87 -10.07 5.55
C GLU A 105 -5.69 -10.16 6.53
N TRP A 106 -4.56 -9.57 6.15
CA TRP A 106 -3.38 -9.52 7.00
C TRP A 106 -3.67 -8.86 8.35
N ALA A 107 -4.43 -7.77 8.33
CA ALA A 107 -4.85 -7.08 9.56
C ALA A 107 -5.75 -7.95 10.45
N ARG A 108 -6.72 -8.64 9.84
CA ARG A 108 -7.61 -9.57 10.57
C ARG A 108 -6.82 -10.73 11.21
N GLU A 109 -5.89 -11.31 10.49
CA GLU A 109 -5.01 -12.40 10.99
C GLU A 109 -4.23 -11.97 12.22
N ARG A 110 -3.97 -10.69 12.39
CA ARG A 110 -3.22 -10.11 13.52
C ARG A 110 -4.10 -9.50 14.60
N GLY A 111 -5.41 -9.70 14.50
CA GLY A 111 -6.36 -9.27 15.53
C GLY A 111 -6.65 -7.79 15.54
N CYS A 112 -6.34 -7.05 14.45
CA CYS A 112 -6.69 -5.66 14.34
C CYS A 112 -8.20 -5.49 14.15
N ALA A 113 -8.81 -4.58 14.90
CA ALA A 113 -10.26 -4.30 14.81
C ALA A 113 -10.61 -3.36 13.65
N ALA A 114 -9.63 -2.62 13.14
CA ALA A 114 -9.83 -1.64 12.08
C ALA A 114 -8.57 -1.51 11.21
N ILE A 115 -8.76 -0.98 10.01
CA ILE A 115 -7.68 -0.60 9.12
C ILE A 115 -7.96 0.81 8.61
N GLY A 116 -6.94 1.66 8.62
CA GLY A 116 -7.03 3.03 8.20
C GLY A 116 -5.96 3.42 7.21
N LEU A 117 -6.07 4.62 6.68
CA LEU A 117 -5.07 5.21 5.81
C LEU A 117 -5.17 6.74 5.89
N ARG A 118 -4.13 7.41 5.41
CA ARG A 118 -4.09 8.85 5.26
C ARG A 118 -3.97 9.19 3.78
N SER A 119 -4.78 10.12 3.31
CA SER A 119 -4.73 10.61 1.95
C SER A 119 -4.66 12.13 1.97
N ASN A 120 -3.87 12.71 1.07
CA ASN A 120 -3.80 14.15 0.94
C ASN A 120 -5.17 14.71 0.52
N VAL A 121 -5.60 15.80 1.16
CA VAL A 121 -6.93 16.41 0.91
C VAL A 121 -7.18 16.82 -0.54
N ILE A 122 -6.12 17.04 -1.33
CA ILE A 122 -6.25 17.39 -2.74
C ILE A 122 -6.44 16.18 -3.67
N ARG A 123 -6.42 14.96 -3.15
CA ARG A 123 -6.52 13.72 -3.93
C ARG A 123 -7.95 13.20 -4.00
N ASP A 124 -8.85 13.97 -4.58
CA ASP A 124 -10.29 13.66 -4.64
C ASP A 124 -10.60 12.30 -5.25
N ARG A 125 -9.90 11.92 -6.33
CA ARG A 125 -10.07 10.61 -6.98
C ARG A 125 -9.78 9.44 -6.01
N ALA A 126 -8.71 9.57 -5.22
CA ALA A 126 -8.37 8.57 -4.22
C ALA A 126 -9.43 8.49 -3.12
N HIS A 127 -9.97 9.63 -2.68
CA HIS A 127 -11.03 9.68 -1.68
C HIS A 127 -12.27 8.92 -2.15
N GLY A 128 -12.73 9.15 -3.36
CA GLY A 128 -13.86 8.43 -3.94
C GLY A 128 -13.62 6.93 -4.04
N PHE A 129 -12.39 6.53 -4.42
CA PHE A 129 -11.98 5.14 -4.47
C PHE A 129 -12.11 4.45 -3.10
N TYR A 130 -11.58 5.06 -2.04
CA TYR A 130 -11.64 4.49 -0.70
C TYR A 130 -13.06 4.43 -0.16
N GLU A 131 -13.86 5.47 -0.37
CA GLU A 131 -15.26 5.50 0.07
C GLU A 131 -16.09 4.39 -0.57
N ARG A 132 -15.88 4.11 -1.86
CA ARG A 132 -16.56 3.00 -2.55
C ARG A 132 -16.20 1.62 -1.99
N LEU A 133 -15.05 1.49 -1.36
CA LEU A 133 -14.60 0.25 -0.73
C LEU A 133 -14.93 0.16 0.76
N GLY A 134 -15.76 1.07 1.27
CA GLY A 134 -16.24 1.05 2.64
C GLY A 134 -15.36 1.80 3.65
N TYR A 135 -14.39 2.56 3.19
CA TYR A 135 -13.59 3.43 4.05
C TYR A 135 -14.34 4.74 4.30
N GLU A 136 -14.47 5.11 5.55
CA GLU A 136 -15.16 6.34 5.95
C GLU A 136 -14.16 7.45 6.24
N HIS A 137 -14.40 8.64 5.69
CA HIS A 137 -13.65 9.83 6.09
C HIS A 137 -14.13 10.26 7.48
N TYR A 138 -13.30 10.05 8.50
CA TYR A 138 -13.67 10.36 9.88
C TYR A 138 -12.97 11.58 10.46
N LYS A 139 -11.86 12.04 9.85
CA LYS A 139 -11.21 13.29 10.28
C LYS A 139 -10.25 13.83 9.23
N THR A 140 -9.97 15.12 9.31
CA THR A 140 -8.94 15.80 8.54
C THR A 140 -7.91 16.37 9.52
N GLN A 141 -6.62 16.17 9.26
CA GLN A 141 -5.55 16.58 10.15
C GLN A 141 -4.46 17.36 9.40
N LYS A 142 -3.74 18.20 10.12
CA LYS A 142 -2.49 18.82 9.65
C LYS A 142 -1.31 17.97 10.10
N SER A 143 -0.35 17.75 9.22
CA SER A 143 0.89 17.04 9.53
C SER A 143 2.03 18.04 9.69
N PHE A 144 2.85 17.86 10.71
CA PHE A 144 3.99 18.72 10.97
C PHE A 144 5.27 17.88 10.98
N ARG A 145 6.37 18.47 10.49
CA ARG A 145 7.68 17.80 10.44
C ARG A 145 8.76 18.73 10.91
N LYS A 146 9.73 18.16 11.60
CA LYS A 146 10.98 18.84 11.96
C LYS A 146 12.14 17.88 11.68
N LYS A 147 13.15 18.36 10.98
CA LYS A 147 14.42 17.62 10.85
C LYS A 147 15.17 17.67 12.17
N ILE A 148 15.78 16.57 12.55
CA ILE A 148 16.58 16.44 13.77
C ILE A 148 17.98 15.92 13.45
#